data_71e9ef32ee717174e474e7b3ebf2ca89
#
_entry.id   71e9ef32ee717174e474e7b3ebf2ca89
#
_cell.length_a   1.000
_cell.length_b   1.000
_cell.length_c   1.000
_cell.angle_alpha   90.00
_cell.angle_beta   90.00
_cell.angle_gamma   90.00
#
_symmetry.space_group_name_H-M   'P 1'
#
loop_
_entity.id
_entity.type
_entity.pdbx_description
1 polymer ?
#
loop_
_entity_poly.entity_id
_entity_poly.type
_entity_poly.pdbx_seq_one_letter_code
_entity_poly.pdbx_strand_id
1 'polypeptide(L)'
;MSRRALPAVVTLAGVLGITLLQACIPRASTPTTATSATGEVASPVPSQVRIQGTSATPAPPPTLAVEMPSATVAPPAVKVTAVGGNIFIHRGPDLAFNPVSVLMKGQTAAATGRDVLSRWVRIALPGDRSKIGWVTIVTEYTRVSGDVASLPEIPPADWPELAFLRNCTHDLMVANPAGITIPPLEYFPDNQVQIDPGEYSIVDVDVDKYPEVLKVQIKEGSAVDINYDGMGEKHKCPVR
;
A
#
# COMPACT_ATOMS: atom_id res chain seq x y z
N MET A 1 13.61 -50.64 -41.41
CA MET A 1 14.41 -50.34 -40.22
C MET A 1 15.34 -49.18 -40.56
N SER A 2 14.97 -47.94 -40.24
CA SER A 2 15.74 -46.73 -40.56
C SER A 2 16.14 -46.04 -39.26
N ARG A 3 17.44 -46.04 -38.95
CA ARG A 3 18.00 -45.38 -37.74
C ARG A 3 18.18 -43.89 -38.04
N ARG A 4 17.46 -43.04 -37.32
CA ARG A 4 17.72 -41.57 -37.35
C ARG A 4 18.77 -41.23 -36.30
N ALA A 5 19.85 -40.61 -36.74
CA ALA A 5 20.92 -40.07 -35.91
C ALA A 5 20.45 -38.78 -35.25
N LEU A 6 20.78 -38.60 -33.96
CA LEU A 6 20.60 -37.36 -33.18
C LEU A 6 21.79 -36.42 -33.43
N PRO A 7 21.56 -35.09 -33.57
CA PRO A 7 22.66 -34.15 -33.64
C PRO A 7 23.19 -33.80 -32.24
N ALA A 8 24.50 -33.64 -32.17
CA ALA A 8 25.22 -33.24 -30.96
C ALA A 8 24.97 -31.76 -30.59
N VAL A 9 24.69 -31.54 -29.29
CA VAL A 9 24.58 -30.20 -28.71
C VAL A 9 25.99 -29.72 -28.37
N VAL A 10 26.41 -28.64 -29.02
CA VAL A 10 27.64 -27.91 -28.70
C VAL A 10 27.33 -26.89 -27.62
N THR A 11 27.88 -27.09 -26.43
CA THR A 11 27.83 -26.15 -25.32
C THR A 11 28.93 -25.08 -25.49
N LEU A 12 28.55 -23.86 -25.78
CA LEU A 12 29.44 -22.71 -25.80
C LEU A 12 29.43 -22.04 -24.43
N ALA A 13 30.52 -22.18 -23.67
CA ALA A 13 30.73 -21.48 -22.42
C ALA A 13 31.26 -20.06 -22.73
N GLY A 14 30.38 -19.07 -22.61
CA GLY A 14 30.72 -17.65 -22.68
C GLY A 14 31.06 -17.09 -21.30
N VAL A 15 32.32 -16.73 -21.08
CA VAL A 15 32.78 -15.98 -19.91
C VAL A 15 32.39 -14.52 -20.10
N LEU A 16 31.43 -14.03 -19.31
CA LEU A 16 31.05 -12.61 -19.33
C LEU A 16 31.76 -11.88 -18.19
N GLY A 17 32.73 -11.03 -18.59
CA GLY A 17 33.42 -10.14 -17.67
C GLY A 17 32.51 -9.02 -17.17
N ILE A 18 32.38 -8.89 -15.84
CA ILE A 18 31.66 -7.82 -15.17
C ILE A 18 32.56 -6.61 -15.07
N THR A 19 32.31 -5.59 -15.90
CA THR A 19 32.89 -4.25 -15.76
C THR A 19 32.06 -3.44 -14.77
N LEU A 20 32.61 -3.15 -13.60
CA LEU A 20 32.05 -2.22 -12.60
C LEU A 20 32.16 -0.79 -13.13
N LEU A 21 31.03 -0.21 -13.54
CA LEU A 21 30.89 1.24 -13.77
C LEU A 21 30.52 1.90 -12.44
N GLN A 22 31.46 2.65 -11.89
CA GLN A 22 31.21 3.57 -10.79
C GLN A 22 30.38 4.74 -11.28
N ALA A 23 29.12 4.82 -10.87
CA ALA A 23 28.24 5.97 -11.14
C ALA A 23 28.50 7.08 -10.12
N CYS A 24 28.72 8.29 -10.62
CA CYS A 24 28.88 9.53 -9.89
C CYS A 24 27.67 9.85 -9.02
N ILE A 25 27.92 10.17 -7.74
CA ILE A 25 26.94 10.65 -6.78
C ILE A 25 26.62 12.12 -7.09
N PRO A 26 25.36 12.52 -7.32
CA PRO A 26 25.00 13.92 -7.39
C PRO A 26 24.95 14.55 -5.99
N ARG A 27 25.51 15.72 -5.92
CA ARG A 27 25.72 16.59 -4.77
C ARG A 27 24.39 17.07 -4.18
N ALA A 28 24.24 16.92 -2.87
CA ALA A 28 23.09 17.39 -2.11
C ALA A 28 22.93 18.92 -2.19
N SER A 29 21.73 19.36 -2.51
CA SER A 29 21.30 20.77 -2.42
C SER A 29 20.91 21.09 -0.98
N THR A 30 21.50 22.13 -0.45
CA THR A 30 21.24 22.69 0.89
C THR A 30 19.82 23.26 1.00
N PRO A 31 19.06 23.00 2.10
CA PRO A 31 17.78 23.65 2.30
C PRO A 31 17.94 25.10 2.75
N THR A 32 17.26 26.00 2.08
CA THR A 32 17.10 27.41 2.45
C THR A 32 16.19 27.50 3.67
N THR A 33 16.71 28.09 4.75
CA THR A 33 16.00 28.39 5.98
C THR A 33 15.01 29.55 5.74
N ALA A 34 13.70 29.27 5.85
CA ALA A 34 12.68 30.32 5.88
C ALA A 34 12.50 30.82 7.32
N THR A 35 12.72 32.11 7.50
CA THR A 35 12.54 32.86 8.75
C THR A 35 11.04 32.99 9.06
N SER A 36 10.59 32.44 10.21
CA SER A 36 9.25 32.65 10.75
C SER A 36 9.14 33.99 11.45
N ALA A 37 8.20 34.81 11.01
CA ALA A 37 7.79 36.03 11.69
C ALA A 37 6.88 35.65 12.88
N THR A 38 7.27 36.11 14.06
CA THR A 38 6.52 36.03 15.32
C THR A 38 5.42 37.09 15.31
N GLY A 39 4.17 36.63 15.27
CA GLY A 39 2.99 37.48 15.51
C GLY A 39 2.47 37.25 16.93
N GLU A 40 2.74 38.19 17.80
CA GLU A 40 2.21 38.31 19.17
C GLU A 40 0.75 38.79 19.12
N VAL A 41 -0.21 37.96 19.57
CA VAL A 41 -1.61 38.37 19.77
C VAL A 41 -1.93 38.30 21.24
N ALA A 42 -2.22 39.47 21.80
CA ALA A 42 -2.61 39.69 23.18
C ALA A 42 -4.00 39.09 23.48
N SER A 43 -4.06 38.30 24.57
CA SER A 43 -5.30 37.83 25.18
C SER A 43 -5.97 38.86 26.04
N PRO A 44 -7.27 39.07 25.96
CA PRO A 44 -8.01 39.83 26.97
C PRO A 44 -8.41 38.94 28.16
N VAL A 45 -8.12 39.43 29.35
CA VAL A 45 -8.52 38.87 30.64
C VAL A 45 -10.01 39.08 30.87
N PRO A 46 -10.84 38.07 31.22
CA PRO A 46 -12.18 38.29 31.69
C PRO A 46 -12.19 38.56 33.23
N SER A 47 -12.82 39.65 33.60
CA SER A 47 -13.10 40.06 34.96
C SER A 47 -13.96 39.04 35.71
N GLN A 48 -13.52 38.74 36.95
CA GLN A 48 -14.29 37.93 37.87
C GLN A 48 -15.42 38.77 38.48
N VAL A 49 -16.65 38.34 38.30
CA VAL A 49 -17.81 38.80 39.07
C VAL A 49 -17.93 37.90 40.31
N ARG A 50 -17.75 38.53 41.46
CA ARG A 50 -17.89 37.90 42.78
C ARG A 50 -19.35 38.02 43.22
N ILE A 51 -20.08 36.88 43.20
CA ILE A 51 -21.43 36.82 43.83
C ILE A 51 -21.28 36.16 45.20
N GLN A 52 -21.48 36.92 46.25
CA GLN A 52 -21.69 36.38 47.61
C GLN A 52 -23.16 35.97 47.72
N GLY A 53 -23.43 34.67 47.85
CA GLY A 53 -24.72 34.12 48.17
C GLY A 53 -24.63 33.32 49.48
N THR A 54 -25.39 33.73 50.44
CA THR A 54 -25.51 33.24 51.82
C THR A 54 -25.95 31.78 51.90
N SER A 55 -25.28 31.10 52.80
CA SER A 55 -25.47 29.74 53.26
C SER A 55 -26.88 29.44 53.80
N ALA A 56 -27.45 28.31 53.31
CA ALA A 56 -28.41 27.50 54.07
C ALA A 56 -27.99 26.05 53.93
N THR A 57 -27.59 25.45 55.04
CA THR A 57 -27.21 24.05 55.12
C THR A 57 -28.48 23.14 55.11
N PRO A 58 -28.73 22.36 54.07
CA PRO A 58 -29.71 21.27 54.13
C PRO A 58 -29.01 20.00 54.61
N ALA A 59 -29.76 19.22 55.41
CA ALA A 59 -29.37 17.91 55.92
C ALA A 59 -28.99 16.93 54.78
N PRO A 60 -28.02 16.04 55.02
CA PRO A 60 -27.60 15.09 53.98
C PRO A 60 -28.72 14.08 53.69
N PRO A 61 -29.08 13.88 52.41
CA PRO A 61 -29.98 12.79 52.01
C PRO A 61 -29.28 11.44 52.21
N PRO A 62 -30.09 10.34 52.41
CA PRO A 62 -29.52 9.00 52.59
C PRO A 62 -28.68 8.61 51.36
N THR A 63 -27.45 8.24 51.62
CA THR A 63 -26.52 7.74 50.59
C THR A 63 -27.03 6.40 50.10
N LEU A 64 -27.73 6.39 48.96
CA LEU A 64 -27.93 5.18 48.18
C LEU A 64 -26.53 4.76 47.69
N ALA A 65 -26.08 3.59 48.14
CA ALA A 65 -24.87 2.97 47.60
C ALA A 65 -25.11 2.74 46.11
N VAL A 66 -24.54 3.60 45.29
CA VAL A 66 -24.46 3.38 43.84
C VAL A 66 -23.46 2.23 43.65
N GLU A 67 -24.01 1.04 43.36
CA GLU A 67 -23.17 -0.05 42.85
C GLU A 67 -22.46 0.49 41.62
N MET A 68 -21.15 0.75 41.75
CA MET A 68 -20.29 1.09 40.60
C MET A 68 -20.30 -0.11 39.66
N PRO A 69 -20.69 0.10 38.36
CA PRO A 69 -20.61 -0.97 37.39
C PRO A 69 -19.17 -1.48 37.37
N SER A 70 -19.02 -2.79 37.58
CA SER A 70 -17.74 -3.48 37.50
C SER A 70 -17.10 -3.13 36.16
N ALA A 71 -15.93 -2.48 36.16
CA ALA A 71 -15.24 -2.09 34.95
C ALA A 71 -14.95 -3.36 34.14
N THR A 72 -15.67 -3.57 33.06
CA THR A 72 -15.40 -4.63 32.09
C THR A 72 -14.02 -4.37 31.54
N VAL A 73 -13.05 -5.22 31.89
CA VAL A 73 -11.69 -5.14 31.37
C VAL A 73 -11.75 -5.35 29.86
N ALA A 74 -11.50 -4.28 29.10
CA ALA A 74 -11.45 -4.37 27.66
C ALA A 74 -10.38 -5.42 27.24
N PRO A 75 -10.69 -6.30 26.28
CA PRO A 75 -9.72 -7.30 25.84
C PRO A 75 -8.44 -6.62 25.35
N PRO A 76 -7.26 -7.24 25.57
CA PRO A 76 -5.99 -6.67 25.20
C PRO A 76 -5.97 -6.38 23.69
N ALA A 77 -5.61 -5.15 23.32
CA ALA A 77 -5.59 -4.72 21.93
C ALA A 77 -4.56 -5.55 21.14
N VAL A 78 -4.97 -6.08 19.99
CA VAL A 78 -4.06 -6.79 19.07
C VAL A 78 -3.08 -5.79 18.45
N LYS A 79 -1.80 -6.16 18.45
CA LYS A 79 -0.73 -5.30 17.94
C LYS A 79 0.17 -6.08 17.00
N VAL A 80 0.68 -5.40 15.98
CA VAL A 80 1.66 -5.92 15.02
C VAL A 80 2.94 -5.12 15.15
N THR A 81 4.07 -5.83 15.27
CA THR A 81 5.41 -5.23 15.37
C THR A 81 6.27 -5.72 14.20
N ALA A 82 6.97 -4.83 13.54
CA ALA A 82 7.99 -5.15 12.55
C ALA A 82 9.29 -5.57 13.27
N VAL A 83 9.68 -6.85 13.20
CA VAL A 83 10.81 -7.39 13.98
C VAL A 83 12.04 -7.70 13.13
N GLY A 84 11.88 -8.34 11.97
CA GLY A 84 12.99 -8.77 11.12
C GLY A 84 13.52 -7.68 10.17
N GLY A 85 12.69 -6.71 9.82
CA GLY A 85 12.97 -5.65 8.86
C GLY A 85 11.81 -4.68 8.76
N ASN A 86 11.88 -3.76 7.81
CA ASN A 86 10.75 -2.91 7.45
C ASN A 86 9.68 -3.75 6.74
N ILE A 87 8.41 -3.42 6.96
CA ILE A 87 7.27 -4.13 6.38
C ILE A 87 6.44 -3.14 5.58
N PHE A 88 6.13 -3.47 4.35
CA PHE A 88 5.22 -2.68 3.53
C PHE A 88 3.79 -2.76 4.09
N ILE A 89 3.13 -1.62 4.12
CA ILE A 89 1.72 -1.49 4.42
C ILE A 89 1.01 -1.31 3.09
N HIS A 90 0.18 -2.29 2.72
CA HIS A 90 -0.53 -2.33 1.44
C HIS A 90 -1.88 -1.63 1.53
N ARG A 91 -2.43 -1.21 0.39
CA ARG A 91 -3.76 -0.60 0.30
C ARG A 91 -4.87 -1.61 0.65
N GLY A 92 -4.70 -2.88 0.32
CA GLY A 92 -5.61 -3.99 0.60
C GLY A 92 -4.88 -5.23 1.11
N PRO A 93 -5.61 -6.30 1.49
CA PRO A 93 -5.05 -7.50 2.11
C PRO A 93 -4.54 -8.53 1.09
N ASP A 94 -3.73 -8.08 0.14
CA ASP A 94 -3.04 -8.91 -0.85
C ASP A 94 -1.81 -8.20 -1.38
N LEU A 95 -0.84 -8.94 -1.93
CA LEU A 95 0.36 -8.40 -2.58
C LEU A 95 0.06 -7.71 -3.91
N ALA A 96 -1.10 -7.98 -4.51
CA ALA A 96 -1.58 -7.28 -5.71
C ALA A 96 -1.87 -5.79 -5.45
N PHE A 97 -2.14 -5.41 -4.19
CA PHE A 97 -2.31 -4.01 -3.81
C PHE A 97 -0.96 -3.33 -3.63
N ASN A 98 -0.80 -2.14 -4.16
CA ASN A 98 0.42 -1.36 -4.00
C ASN A 98 0.67 -0.99 -2.52
N PRO A 99 1.94 -0.92 -2.09
CA PRO A 99 2.29 -0.38 -0.79
C PRO A 99 1.96 1.11 -0.72
N VAL A 100 1.29 1.51 0.36
CA VAL A 100 0.91 2.91 0.63
C VAL A 100 1.77 3.55 1.74
N SER A 101 2.47 2.72 2.52
CA SER A 101 3.36 3.15 3.59
C SER A 101 4.29 2.00 4.03
N VAL A 102 5.10 2.26 5.06
CA VAL A 102 6.03 1.29 5.64
C VAL A 102 5.93 1.32 7.16
N LEU A 103 5.82 0.15 7.78
CA LEU A 103 6.04 -0.04 9.20
C LEU A 103 7.54 -0.33 9.40
N MET A 104 8.26 0.61 9.99
CA MET A 104 9.71 0.51 10.17
C MET A 104 10.05 -0.54 11.22
N LYS A 105 11.22 -1.19 11.06
CA LYS A 105 11.74 -2.16 12.06
C LYS A 105 11.68 -1.59 13.47
N GLY A 106 11.09 -2.35 14.39
CA GLY A 106 10.87 -1.97 15.79
C GLY A 106 9.57 -1.19 16.02
N GLN A 107 8.91 -0.68 14.99
CA GLN A 107 7.62 -0.01 15.14
C GLN A 107 6.50 -1.02 15.39
N THR A 108 5.51 -0.55 16.17
CA THR A 108 4.31 -1.32 16.51
C THR A 108 3.07 -0.52 16.15
N ALA A 109 2.09 -1.18 15.54
CA ALA A 109 0.78 -0.61 15.23
C ALA A 109 -0.32 -1.45 15.86
N ALA A 110 -1.43 -0.80 16.25
CA ALA A 110 -2.64 -1.50 16.70
C ALA A 110 -3.42 -2.00 15.48
N ALA A 111 -3.84 -3.27 15.54
CA ALA A 111 -4.70 -3.87 14.53
C ALA A 111 -6.17 -3.54 14.82
N THR A 112 -6.94 -3.24 13.77
CA THR A 112 -8.35 -2.84 13.85
C THR A 112 -9.29 -3.78 13.09
N GLY A 113 -8.74 -4.77 12.39
CA GLY A 113 -9.50 -5.77 11.65
C GLY A 113 -8.56 -6.82 11.04
N ARG A 114 -9.13 -7.89 10.52
CA ARG A 114 -8.42 -8.97 9.82
C ARG A 114 -9.12 -9.35 8.52
N ASP A 115 -8.37 -9.95 7.60
CA ASP A 115 -8.95 -10.62 6.45
C ASP A 115 -9.62 -11.95 6.85
N VAL A 116 -10.40 -12.52 5.95
CA VAL A 116 -11.13 -13.79 6.16
C VAL A 116 -10.21 -14.98 6.49
N LEU A 117 -8.99 -14.97 6.00
CA LEU A 117 -8.00 -16.03 6.23
C LEU A 117 -7.08 -15.74 7.41
N SER A 118 -7.21 -14.59 8.07
CA SER A 118 -6.33 -14.12 9.14
C SER A 118 -4.85 -14.12 8.74
N ARG A 119 -4.55 -13.79 7.49
CA ARG A 119 -3.19 -13.62 6.94
C ARG A 119 -2.75 -12.16 6.93
N TRP A 120 -3.72 -11.25 6.92
CA TRP A 120 -3.53 -9.82 6.90
C TRP A 120 -4.30 -9.16 8.02
N VAL A 121 -3.73 -8.10 8.57
CA VAL A 121 -4.43 -7.26 9.55
C VAL A 121 -4.44 -5.81 9.10
N ARG A 122 -5.57 -5.16 9.35
CA ARG A 122 -5.76 -3.74 9.07
C ARG A 122 -5.22 -2.91 10.22
N ILE A 123 -4.41 -1.91 9.90
CA ILE A 123 -3.81 -0.97 10.85
C ILE A 123 -4.02 0.47 10.43
N ALA A 124 -3.91 1.40 11.36
CA ALA A 124 -3.75 2.82 11.02
C ALA A 124 -2.32 3.09 10.53
N LEU A 125 -2.17 3.97 9.54
CA LEU A 125 -0.86 4.31 8.98
C LEU A 125 0.03 5.05 9.99
N PRO A 126 1.31 4.72 10.07
CA PRO A 126 2.27 5.52 10.84
C PRO A 126 2.29 6.97 10.37
N GLY A 127 2.11 7.91 11.31
CA GLY A 127 2.09 9.35 10.99
C GLY A 127 0.72 9.91 10.55
N ASP A 128 -0.21 9.08 10.08
CA ASP A 128 -1.56 9.51 9.71
C ASP A 128 -2.60 8.47 10.12
N ARG A 129 -3.10 8.60 11.34
CA ARG A 129 -4.08 7.66 11.91
C ARG A 129 -5.47 7.71 11.25
N SER A 130 -5.74 8.70 10.41
CA SER A 130 -6.98 8.78 9.64
C SER A 130 -6.98 7.84 8.45
N LYS A 131 -5.80 7.44 7.99
CA LYS A 131 -5.61 6.49 6.90
C LYS A 131 -5.36 5.09 7.43
N ILE A 132 -5.82 4.12 6.68
CA ILE A 132 -5.69 2.70 6.99
C ILE A 132 -4.87 1.99 5.91
N GLY A 133 -4.29 0.87 6.28
CA GLY A 133 -3.64 -0.05 5.36
C GLY A 133 -3.56 -1.44 5.96
N TRP A 134 -2.98 -2.37 5.22
CA TRP A 134 -2.93 -3.78 5.55
C TRP A 134 -1.50 -4.28 5.63
N VAL A 135 -1.24 -5.09 6.63
CA VAL A 135 0.07 -5.71 6.86
C VAL A 135 -0.11 -7.21 6.92
N THR A 136 0.72 -7.94 6.20
CA THR A 136 0.74 -9.41 6.31
C THR A 136 1.35 -9.85 7.64
N ILE A 137 0.75 -10.88 8.25
CA ILE A 137 1.20 -11.45 9.52
C ILE A 137 1.74 -12.88 9.41
N VAL A 138 1.80 -13.42 8.19
CA VAL A 138 2.32 -14.77 7.92
C VAL A 138 3.79 -14.79 7.50
N THR A 139 4.54 -13.77 7.88
CA THR A 139 5.97 -13.62 7.56
C THR A 139 6.82 -13.59 8.84
N GLU A 140 8.07 -14.00 8.77
CA GLU A 140 9.05 -13.92 9.85
C GLU A 140 9.39 -12.48 10.25
N TYR A 141 9.06 -11.49 9.41
CA TYR A 141 9.30 -10.07 9.68
C TYR A 141 8.26 -9.44 10.60
N THR A 142 7.14 -10.12 10.87
CA THR A 142 6.06 -9.64 11.74
C THR A 142 5.97 -10.44 13.02
N ARG A 143 5.72 -9.76 14.13
CA ARG A 143 5.28 -10.37 15.38
C ARG A 143 3.94 -9.80 15.78
N VAL A 144 2.99 -10.69 16.04
CA VAL A 144 1.66 -10.32 16.54
C VAL A 144 1.59 -10.58 18.03
N SER A 145 0.97 -9.66 18.77
CA SER A 145 0.60 -9.83 20.18
C SER A 145 -0.91 -9.65 20.32
N GLY A 146 -1.54 -10.46 21.13
CA GLY A 146 -2.98 -10.55 21.28
C GLY A 146 -3.59 -11.62 20.36
N ASP A 147 -4.89 -11.79 20.48
CA ASP A 147 -5.64 -12.78 19.71
C ASP A 147 -6.21 -12.17 18.42
N VAL A 148 -5.64 -12.55 17.27
CA VAL A 148 -6.08 -12.09 15.94
C VAL A 148 -7.54 -12.49 15.65
N ALA A 149 -7.99 -13.64 16.16
CA ALA A 149 -9.37 -14.09 15.95
C ALA A 149 -10.39 -13.18 16.64
N SER A 150 -9.97 -12.43 17.66
CA SER A 150 -10.82 -11.42 18.31
C SER A 150 -11.07 -10.15 17.50
N LEU A 151 -10.28 -9.94 16.43
CA LEU A 151 -10.48 -8.79 15.54
C LEU A 151 -11.72 -8.99 14.66
N PRO A 152 -12.44 -7.90 14.34
CA PRO A 152 -13.52 -7.96 13.37
C PRO A 152 -12.99 -8.40 12.01
N GLU A 153 -13.69 -9.36 11.39
CA GLU A 153 -13.43 -9.80 10.04
C GLU A 153 -13.92 -8.75 9.05
N ILE A 154 -13.11 -8.47 8.04
CA ILE A 154 -13.41 -7.55 6.96
C ILE A 154 -13.61 -8.39 5.70
N PRO A 155 -14.85 -8.51 5.22
CA PRO A 155 -15.15 -9.33 4.05
C PRO A 155 -14.53 -8.72 2.76
N PRO A 156 -14.28 -9.55 1.72
CA PRO A 156 -13.73 -9.08 0.46
C PRO A 156 -14.52 -7.97 -0.23
N ALA A 157 -15.84 -7.89 0.03
CA ALA A 157 -16.69 -6.83 -0.50
C ALA A 157 -16.33 -5.42 0.04
N ASP A 158 -15.66 -5.36 1.19
CA ASP A 158 -15.21 -4.11 1.81
C ASP A 158 -13.72 -3.81 1.54
N TRP A 159 -13.07 -4.63 0.70
CA TRP A 159 -11.69 -4.38 0.28
C TRP A 159 -11.67 -3.36 -0.85
N PRO A 160 -10.59 -2.59 -0.99
CA PRO A 160 -10.40 -1.76 -2.17
C PRO A 160 -10.42 -2.61 -3.44
N GLU A 161 -11.05 -2.13 -4.49
CA GLU A 161 -11.06 -2.84 -5.78
C GLU A 161 -9.77 -2.58 -6.55
N LEU A 162 -9.24 -3.62 -7.18
CA LEU A 162 -8.16 -3.51 -8.16
C LEU A 162 -8.75 -3.18 -9.53
N ALA A 163 -7.95 -2.49 -10.34
CA ALA A 163 -8.22 -2.29 -11.75
C ALA A 163 -7.43 -3.31 -12.59
N PHE A 164 -7.67 -3.30 -13.90
CA PHE A 164 -7.01 -4.18 -14.86
C PHE A 164 -6.42 -3.40 -16.03
N LEU A 165 -5.20 -3.77 -16.42
CA LEU A 165 -4.61 -3.40 -17.71
C LEU A 165 -4.54 -4.65 -18.58
N ARG A 166 -4.99 -4.53 -19.83
CA ARG A 166 -4.92 -5.60 -20.81
C ARG A 166 -4.13 -5.14 -22.04
N ASN A 167 -3.09 -5.87 -22.37
CA ASN A 167 -2.29 -5.63 -23.55
C ASN A 167 -2.90 -6.35 -24.76
N CYS A 168 -3.25 -5.61 -25.79
CA CYS A 168 -3.84 -6.10 -27.04
C CYS A 168 -2.84 -6.05 -28.20
N THR A 169 -1.59 -5.67 -27.93
CA THR A 169 -0.49 -5.60 -28.90
C THR A 169 0.37 -6.87 -28.85
N HIS A 170 1.31 -6.99 -29.76
CA HIS A 170 2.28 -8.09 -29.80
C HIS A 170 3.59 -7.76 -29.08
N ASP A 171 3.70 -6.55 -28.53
CA ASP A 171 4.89 -6.05 -27.86
C ASP A 171 4.75 -6.08 -26.34
N LEU A 172 5.87 -6.15 -25.64
CA LEU A 172 5.91 -6.13 -24.19
C LEU A 172 5.71 -4.70 -23.67
N MET A 173 4.74 -4.52 -22.79
CA MET A 173 4.45 -3.21 -22.19
C MET A 173 4.89 -3.12 -20.73
N VAL A 174 5.23 -1.91 -20.28
CA VAL A 174 5.52 -1.62 -18.87
C VAL A 174 4.71 -0.43 -18.40
N ALA A 175 4.01 -0.60 -17.27
CA ALA A 175 3.24 0.46 -16.61
C ALA A 175 4.10 1.16 -15.54
N ASN A 176 4.41 2.43 -15.74
CA ASN A 176 5.13 3.28 -14.78
C ASN A 176 4.15 4.17 -13.99
N PRO A 177 4.44 4.50 -12.70
CA PRO A 177 5.71 4.29 -11.99
C PRO A 177 5.87 2.90 -11.34
N ALA A 178 4.87 2.04 -11.38
CA ALA A 178 4.89 0.76 -10.66
C ALA A 178 5.87 -0.26 -11.25
N GLY A 179 6.33 -0.06 -12.50
CA GLY A 179 7.22 -0.98 -13.19
C GLY A 179 6.59 -2.34 -13.51
N ILE A 180 5.25 -2.37 -13.63
CA ILE A 180 4.50 -3.62 -13.88
C ILE A 180 4.64 -3.97 -15.35
N THR A 181 5.15 -5.17 -15.59
CA THR A 181 5.25 -5.75 -16.94
C THR A 181 3.92 -6.34 -17.36
N ILE A 182 3.48 -6.01 -18.58
CA ILE A 182 2.22 -6.48 -19.16
C ILE A 182 2.57 -7.27 -20.42
N PRO A 183 2.50 -8.62 -20.37
CA PRO A 183 2.88 -9.47 -21.49
C PRO A 183 2.07 -9.20 -22.76
N PRO A 184 2.62 -9.54 -23.95
CA PRO A 184 1.92 -9.47 -25.22
C PRO A 184 0.64 -10.32 -25.27
N LEU A 185 -0.19 -10.05 -26.27
CA LEU A 185 -1.48 -10.72 -26.50
C LEU A 185 -1.35 -12.26 -26.62
N GLU A 186 -0.25 -12.76 -27.15
CA GLU A 186 0.01 -14.20 -27.32
C GLU A 186 0.05 -14.96 -26.00
N TYR A 187 0.30 -14.28 -24.90
CA TYR A 187 0.36 -14.86 -23.55
C TYR A 187 -1.00 -14.88 -22.85
N PHE A 188 -2.11 -14.72 -23.60
CA PHE A 188 -3.45 -14.83 -22.97
C PHE A 188 -3.57 -16.11 -22.10
N PRO A 189 -4.09 -16.01 -20.82
CA PRO A 189 -4.70 -14.84 -20.19
C PRO A 189 -3.71 -13.91 -19.48
N ASP A 190 -2.41 -14.17 -19.46
CA ASP A 190 -1.40 -13.43 -18.70
C ASP A 190 -1.13 -12.01 -19.27
N ASN A 191 -1.64 -11.71 -20.48
CA ASN A 191 -1.64 -10.37 -21.06
C ASN A 191 -2.57 -9.36 -20.34
N GLN A 192 -3.20 -9.79 -19.24
CA GLN A 192 -4.02 -8.97 -18.37
C GLN A 192 -3.43 -8.97 -16.96
N VAL A 193 -3.11 -7.79 -16.43
CA VAL A 193 -2.53 -7.63 -15.09
C VAL A 193 -3.46 -6.83 -14.19
N GLN A 194 -3.48 -7.17 -12.91
CA GLN A 194 -4.12 -6.37 -11.90
C GLN A 194 -3.21 -5.20 -11.51
N ILE A 195 -3.80 -4.03 -11.30
CA ILE A 195 -3.09 -2.80 -10.96
C ILE A 195 -3.92 -1.95 -10.00
N ASP A 196 -3.26 -1.28 -9.09
CA ASP A 196 -3.93 -0.31 -8.23
C ASP A 196 -4.41 0.91 -9.03
N PRO A 197 -5.52 1.55 -8.61
CA PRO A 197 -5.93 2.83 -9.18
C PRO A 197 -4.83 3.87 -9.09
N GLY A 198 -4.69 4.69 -10.12
CA GLY A 198 -3.64 5.71 -10.19
C GLY A 198 -3.41 6.25 -11.58
N GLU A 199 -2.45 7.17 -11.71
CA GLU A 199 -1.97 7.67 -13.00
C GLU A 199 -0.79 6.82 -13.48
N TYR A 200 -0.88 6.35 -14.71
CA TYR A 200 0.13 5.49 -15.31
C TYR A 200 0.52 5.98 -16.70
N SER A 201 1.82 5.84 -16.99
CA SER A 201 2.39 5.95 -18.32
C SER A 201 2.80 4.55 -18.77
N ILE A 202 2.21 4.09 -19.87
CA ILE A 202 2.49 2.78 -20.46
C ILE A 202 3.52 2.98 -21.55
N VAL A 203 4.63 2.26 -21.48
CA VAL A 203 5.70 2.31 -22.46
C VAL A 203 5.87 0.96 -23.15
N ASP A 204 6.16 1.00 -24.44
CA ASP A 204 6.56 -0.17 -25.22
C ASP A 204 8.06 -0.40 -25.04
N VAL A 205 8.45 -1.59 -24.56
CA VAL A 205 9.85 -1.88 -24.29
C VAL A 205 10.54 -2.71 -25.39
N ASP A 206 9.78 -3.15 -26.39
CA ASP A 206 10.31 -3.84 -27.57
C ASP A 206 10.71 -2.88 -28.67
N VAL A 207 10.31 -1.60 -28.58
CA VAL A 207 10.65 -0.53 -29.52
C VAL A 207 11.78 0.35 -28.96
N ASP A 208 12.73 0.72 -29.82
CA ASP A 208 13.81 1.62 -29.45
C ASP A 208 13.32 2.93 -28.83
N LYS A 209 14.01 3.39 -27.77
CA LYS A 209 13.68 4.59 -26.98
C LYS A 209 12.46 4.47 -26.09
N TYR A 210 11.83 3.29 -26.00
CA TYR A 210 10.70 3.01 -25.11
C TYR A 210 9.59 4.06 -25.21
N PRO A 211 8.94 4.19 -26.37
CA PRO A 211 7.91 5.22 -26.56
C PRO A 211 6.73 5.02 -25.59
N GLU A 212 6.23 6.14 -25.08
CA GLU A 212 4.96 6.15 -24.33
C GLU A 212 3.82 5.93 -25.31
N VAL A 213 3.08 4.84 -25.12
CA VAL A 213 1.92 4.47 -25.98
C VAL A 213 0.60 4.90 -25.39
N LEU A 214 0.53 5.06 -24.06
CA LEU A 214 -0.69 5.45 -23.37
C LEU A 214 -0.37 6.15 -22.06
N LYS A 215 -1.03 7.31 -21.82
CA LYS A 215 -1.10 7.94 -20.51
C LYS A 215 -2.53 7.89 -20.01
N VAL A 216 -2.75 7.31 -18.82
CA VAL A 216 -4.12 7.02 -18.36
C VAL A 216 -4.26 7.16 -16.86
N GLN A 217 -5.39 7.73 -16.43
CA GLN A 217 -5.86 7.68 -15.04
C GLN A 217 -6.76 6.46 -14.86
N ILE A 218 -6.28 5.47 -14.14
CA ILE A 218 -7.00 4.22 -13.87
C ILE A 218 -7.83 4.37 -12.58
N LYS A 219 -9.09 3.96 -12.65
CA LYS A 219 -10.04 4.00 -11.52
C LYS A 219 -10.25 2.61 -10.95
N GLU A 220 -10.71 2.53 -9.70
CA GLU A 220 -11.14 1.28 -9.06
C GLU A 220 -12.13 0.51 -9.94
N GLY A 221 -11.97 -0.83 -10.02
CA GLY A 221 -12.83 -1.73 -10.77
C GLY A 221 -12.82 -1.54 -12.29
N SER A 222 -12.04 -0.56 -12.83
CA SER A 222 -11.98 -0.32 -14.26
C SER A 222 -11.06 -1.30 -14.97
N ALA A 223 -11.33 -1.55 -16.27
CA ALA A 223 -10.43 -2.25 -17.17
C ALA A 223 -10.02 -1.30 -18.32
N VAL A 224 -8.73 -1.26 -18.62
CA VAL A 224 -8.16 -0.43 -19.69
C VAL A 224 -7.43 -1.32 -20.68
N ASP A 225 -7.73 -1.16 -21.95
CA ASP A 225 -7.09 -1.86 -23.06
C ASP A 225 -5.96 -1.00 -23.65
N ILE A 226 -4.77 -1.58 -23.80
CA ILE A 226 -3.64 -0.99 -24.50
C ILE A 226 -3.73 -1.46 -25.94
N ASN A 227 -4.18 -0.57 -26.83
CA ASN A 227 -4.52 -0.89 -28.22
C ASN A 227 -3.52 -0.37 -29.24
N TYR A 228 -2.50 0.38 -28.82
CA TYR A 228 -1.46 0.91 -29.68
C TYR A 228 -0.11 0.40 -29.25
N ASP A 229 0.74 0.02 -30.19
CA ASP A 229 2.14 -0.28 -29.97
C ASP A 229 3.01 0.98 -30.08
N GLY A 230 4.32 0.81 -29.84
CA GLY A 230 5.29 1.90 -29.90
C GLY A 230 5.57 2.44 -31.31
N MET A 231 5.11 1.75 -32.34
CA MET A 231 5.16 2.19 -33.75
C MET A 231 3.91 2.98 -34.14
N GLY A 232 2.89 3.03 -33.27
CA GLY A 232 1.61 3.68 -33.49
C GLY A 232 0.61 2.82 -34.28
N GLU A 233 0.87 1.52 -34.42
CA GLU A 233 -0.08 0.59 -35.03
C GLU A 233 -1.21 0.26 -34.05
N LYS A 234 -2.43 0.18 -34.57
CA LYS A 234 -3.61 -0.10 -33.76
C LYS A 234 -4.00 -1.56 -33.82
N HIS A 235 -4.05 -2.17 -32.66
CA HIS A 235 -4.46 -3.55 -32.44
C HIS A 235 -5.87 -3.63 -31.85
N LYS A 236 -6.52 -4.79 -31.98
CA LYS A 236 -7.83 -5.07 -31.37
C LYS A 236 -7.71 -6.20 -30.39
N CYS A 237 -8.20 -5.98 -29.18
CA CYS A 237 -8.40 -7.08 -28.25
C CYS A 237 -9.39 -8.10 -28.82
N PRO A 238 -9.12 -9.41 -28.68
CA PRO A 238 -10.12 -10.43 -28.93
C PRO A 238 -11.36 -10.21 -28.08
N VAL A 239 -12.53 -10.39 -28.67
CA VAL A 239 -13.80 -10.37 -27.94
C VAL A 239 -13.85 -11.61 -27.06
N ARG A 240 -14.18 -11.43 -25.78
CA ARG A 240 -14.40 -12.52 -24.84
C ARG A 240 -15.73 -13.21 -25.09
#